data_781cd8dc66c5f6502982a9cb1c123040
#
_entry.id   781cd8dc66c5f6502982a9cb1c123040
#
_cell.length_a   1.000
_cell.length_b   1.000
_cell.length_c   1.000
_cell.angle_alpha   90.00
_cell.angle_beta   90.00
_cell.angle_gamma   90.00
#
_symmetry.space_group_name_H-M   'P 1'
#
loop_
_entity.id
_entity.type
_entity.pdbx_description
1 polymer ?
#
loop_
_entity_poly.entity_id
_entity_poly.type
_entity_poly.pdbx_seq_one_letter_code
_entity_poly.pdbx_strand_id
1 'polypeptide(L)'
;MSQTMIIDGYLARAARALVQLSATAVAERAGCTRKQLKAFEKGQWDLTVEQQTDLRRALEHYGAIFIPDDSQGGYGVRLKFNRNKILLIETWEGEGGMPADDDV
;
A
#
# COMPACT_ATOMS: atom_id res chain seq x y z
N MET A 1 -17.12 12.30 -12.11
CA MET A 1 -15.89 11.91 -12.36
C MET A 1 -15.08 11.63 -11.21
N SER A 2 -14.43 10.61 -11.19
CA SER A 2 -13.72 10.30 -10.03
C SER A 2 -12.42 10.95 -10.08
N GLN A 3 -11.95 11.39 -8.96
CA GLN A 3 -10.72 11.92 -8.85
C GLN A 3 -9.77 10.91 -8.46
N THR A 4 -8.68 10.82 -9.08
CA THR A 4 -7.63 9.91 -8.71
C THR A 4 -6.82 10.58 -7.64
N MET A 5 -6.79 9.99 -6.49
CA MET A 5 -6.00 10.48 -5.41
C MET A 5 -4.57 10.12 -5.63
N ILE A 6 -3.70 11.09 -5.50
CA ILE A 6 -2.27 10.83 -5.59
C ILE A 6 -1.77 10.56 -4.19
N ILE A 7 -1.05 9.47 -4.01
CA ILE A 7 -0.56 9.13 -2.71
C ILE A 7 0.90 9.52 -2.59
N ASP A 8 1.32 9.91 -1.41
CA ASP A 8 2.72 10.22 -1.17
C ASP A 8 3.40 9.00 -0.58
N GLY A 9 4.69 9.14 -0.35
CA GLY A 9 5.47 8.01 0.12
C GLY A 9 5.07 7.52 1.49
N TYR A 10 4.72 8.43 2.36
CA TYR A 10 4.34 8.04 3.71
C TYR A 10 3.03 7.28 3.71
N LEU A 11 2.09 7.73 2.90
CA LEU A 11 0.81 7.04 2.79
C LEU A 11 1.00 5.68 2.15
N ALA A 12 1.88 5.58 1.15
CA ALA A 12 2.17 4.28 0.54
C ALA A 12 2.77 3.32 1.55
N ARG A 13 3.65 3.81 2.39
CA ARG A 13 4.25 2.97 3.41
C ARG A 13 3.21 2.49 4.42
N ALA A 14 2.32 3.39 4.83
CA ALA A 14 1.25 3.02 5.75
C ALA A 14 0.35 1.96 5.14
N ALA A 15 0.00 2.13 3.87
CA ALA A 15 -0.85 1.16 3.18
C ALA A 15 -0.16 -0.19 3.09
N ARG A 16 1.11 -0.19 2.73
CA ARG A 16 1.85 -1.45 2.63
C ARG A 16 1.92 -2.15 3.98
N ALA A 17 2.13 -1.39 5.04
CA ALA A 17 2.16 -1.97 6.38
C ALA A 17 0.81 -2.58 6.73
N LEU A 18 -0.27 -1.90 6.38
CA LEU A 18 -1.60 -2.42 6.70
C LEU A 18 -1.92 -3.68 5.91
N VAL A 19 -1.54 -3.76 4.65
CA VAL A 19 -1.81 -4.96 3.87
C VAL A 19 -0.76 -6.04 4.11
N GLN A 20 0.28 -5.72 4.86
CA GLN A 20 1.29 -6.68 5.30
C GLN A 20 2.00 -7.36 4.16
N LEU A 21 2.42 -6.57 3.20
CA LEU A 21 3.16 -7.10 2.06
C LEU A 21 4.57 -6.54 2.03
N SER A 22 5.45 -7.31 1.47
CA SER A 22 6.83 -6.87 1.34
C SER A 22 6.96 -5.80 0.27
N ALA A 23 8.00 -5.01 0.38
CA ALA A 23 8.25 -4.00 -0.63
C ALA A 23 8.50 -4.64 -1.99
N THR A 24 9.13 -5.81 -2.01
CA THR A 24 9.39 -6.50 -3.27
C THR A 24 8.09 -6.87 -3.97
N ALA A 25 7.15 -7.43 -3.25
CA ALA A 25 5.89 -7.86 -3.86
C ALA A 25 5.11 -6.67 -4.40
N VAL A 26 5.06 -5.59 -3.63
CA VAL A 26 4.31 -4.44 -4.06
C VAL A 26 5.00 -3.74 -5.23
N ALA A 27 6.32 -3.64 -5.19
CA ALA A 27 7.07 -2.99 -6.26
C ALA A 27 6.91 -3.74 -7.58
N GLU A 28 6.96 -5.06 -7.52
CA GLU A 28 6.77 -5.84 -8.73
C GLU A 28 5.45 -5.53 -9.38
N ARG A 29 4.41 -5.47 -8.59
CA ARG A 29 3.09 -5.22 -9.14
C ARG A 29 2.94 -3.78 -9.62
N ALA A 30 3.67 -2.86 -9.00
CA ALA A 30 3.57 -1.47 -9.37
C ALA A 30 4.50 -1.09 -10.53
N GLY A 31 5.34 -2.01 -10.94
CA GLY A 31 6.22 -1.72 -12.08
C GLY A 31 7.42 -0.87 -11.72
N CYS A 32 7.88 -0.96 -10.49
CA CYS A 32 9.10 -0.26 -10.10
C CYS A 32 9.98 -1.22 -9.33
N THR A 33 11.19 -0.79 -9.02
CA THR A 33 12.09 -1.64 -8.26
C THR A 33 11.82 -1.48 -6.78
N ARG A 34 12.24 -2.47 -6.01
CA ARG A 34 12.15 -2.40 -4.56
C ARG A 34 12.87 -1.16 -4.04
N LYS A 35 14.03 -0.87 -4.60
CA LYS A 35 14.82 0.27 -4.17
C LYS A 35 14.07 1.58 -4.42
N GLN A 36 13.45 1.69 -5.58
CA GLN A 36 12.67 2.87 -5.91
C GLN A 36 11.49 3.03 -4.96
N LEU A 37 10.80 1.94 -4.67
CA LEU A 37 9.67 2.02 -3.77
C LEU A 37 10.09 2.43 -2.38
N LYS A 38 11.16 1.83 -1.86
CA LYS A 38 11.63 2.18 -0.52
C LYS A 38 12.06 3.64 -0.44
N ALA A 39 12.72 4.14 -1.48
CA ALA A 39 13.13 5.53 -1.48
C ALA A 39 11.91 6.46 -1.56
N PHE A 40 10.91 6.08 -2.34
CA PHE A 40 9.68 6.85 -2.41
C PHE A 40 9.00 6.89 -1.04
N GLU A 41 8.95 5.76 -0.37
CA GLU A 41 8.31 5.68 0.94
C GLU A 41 9.00 6.56 1.98
N LYS A 42 10.27 6.84 1.78
CA LYS A 42 11.02 7.69 2.70
C LYS A 42 11.04 9.16 2.27
N GLY A 43 10.37 9.47 1.19
CA GLY A 43 10.36 10.83 0.69
C GLY A 43 11.63 11.24 -0.02
N GLN A 44 12.46 10.27 -0.42
CA GLN A 44 13.75 10.55 -1.02
C GLN A 44 13.77 10.39 -2.54
N TRP A 45 12.71 9.92 -3.11
CA TRP A 45 12.67 9.68 -4.55
C TRP A 45 11.22 9.78 -5.01
N ASP A 46 11.03 10.41 -6.14
CA ASP A 46 9.68 10.49 -6.69
C ASP A 46 9.49 9.43 -7.75
N LEU A 47 8.36 8.81 -7.73
CA LEU A 47 7.95 7.93 -8.81
C LEU A 47 7.23 8.76 -9.86
N THR A 48 7.20 8.28 -11.08
CA THR A 48 6.42 8.97 -12.12
C THR A 48 4.95 8.88 -11.76
N VAL A 49 4.15 9.72 -12.38
CA VAL A 49 2.71 9.70 -12.15
C VAL A 49 2.15 8.32 -12.48
N GLU A 50 2.64 7.73 -13.55
CA GLU A 50 2.20 6.41 -13.94
C GLU A 50 2.58 5.37 -12.90
N GLN A 51 3.80 5.43 -12.39
CA GLN A 51 4.22 4.49 -11.36
C GLN A 51 3.42 4.69 -10.07
N GLN A 52 3.12 5.95 -9.73
CA GLN A 52 2.31 6.22 -8.55
C GLN A 52 0.91 5.68 -8.70
N THR A 53 0.33 5.81 -9.89
CA THR A 53 -0.99 5.26 -10.15
C THR A 53 -0.98 3.74 -10.04
N ASP A 54 0.02 3.12 -10.61
CA ASP A 54 0.14 1.67 -10.55
C ASP A 54 0.38 1.20 -9.12
N LEU A 55 1.15 1.95 -8.36
CA LEU A 55 1.39 1.63 -6.97
C LEU A 55 0.09 1.70 -6.18
N ARG A 56 -0.70 2.75 -6.38
CA ARG A 56 -1.96 2.87 -5.69
C ARG A 56 -2.88 1.70 -6.04
N ARG A 57 -2.93 1.35 -7.31
CA ARG A 57 -3.77 0.24 -7.74
C ARG A 57 -3.30 -1.08 -7.15
N ALA A 58 -1.98 -1.25 -7.04
CA ALA A 58 -1.45 -2.46 -6.44
C ALA A 58 -1.88 -2.57 -4.99
N LEU A 59 -1.77 -1.49 -4.25
CA LEU A 59 -2.15 -1.50 -2.85
C LEU A 59 -3.65 -1.71 -2.68
N GLU A 60 -4.44 -1.09 -3.56
CA GLU A 60 -5.89 -1.30 -3.53
C GLU A 60 -6.25 -2.73 -3.86
N HIS A 61 -5.51 -3.34 -4.77
CA HIS A 61 -5.74 -4.74 -5.10
C HIS A 61 -5.59 -5.64 -3.87
N TYR A 62 -4.67 -5.28 -2.99
CA TYR A 62 -4.44 -6.06 -1.79
C TYR A 62 -5.29 -5.61 -0.60
N GLY A 63 -6.20 -4.69 -0.82
CA GLY A 63 -7.19 -4.37 0.21
C GLY A 63 -7.07 -3.00 0.85
N ALA A 64 -6.19 -2.15 0.36
CA ALA A 64 -6.10 -0.80 0.91
C ALA A 64 -7.21 0.07 0.35
N ILE A 65 -7.79 0.90 1.19
CA ILE A 65 -8.75 1.90 0.77
C ILE A 65 -8.18 3.25 1.17
N PHE A 66 -7.92 4.09 0.17
CA PHE A 66 -7.35 5.40 0.43
C PHE A 66 -8.47 6.42 0.65
N ILE A 67 -8.30 7.24 1.67
CA ILE A 67 -9.31 8.19 2.11
C ILE A 67 -8.77 9.58 1.85
N PRO A 68 -9.46 10.39 1.04
CA PRO A 68 -8.97 11.74 0.78
C PRO A 68 -9.25 12.66 1.95
N ASP A 69 -8.61 13.82 1.95
CA ASP A 69 -8.87 14.82 2.95
C ASP A 69 -10.32 15.25 2.85
N ASP A 70 -10.87 15.63 3.98
CA ASP A 70 -12.20 16.19 4.00
C ASP A 70 -12.30 17.13 5.20
N SER A 71 -13.48 17.60 5.50
CA SER A 71 -13.65 18.56 6.57
C SER A 71 -13.37 17.97 7.94
N GLN A 72 -13.30 16.65 8.04
CA GLN A 72 -13.09 15.98 9.31
C GLN A 72 -11.63 15.69 9.58
N GLY A 73 -10.80 15.73 8.57
CA GLY A 73 -9.40 15.44 8.79
C GLY A 73 -8.63 15.28 7.50
N GLY A 74 -7.39 14.90 7.63
CA GLY A 74 -6.52 14.70 6.48
C GLY A 74 -6.71 13.36 5.83
N TYR A 75 -5.93 13.13 4.79
CA TYR A 75 -6.03 11.86 4.04
C TYR A 75 -5.51 10.70 4.89
N GLY A 76 -5.83 9.51 4.45
CA GLY A 76 -5.39 8.33 5.17
C GLY A 76 -5.65 7.07 4.39
N VAL A 77 -5.50 5.96 5.07
CA VAL A 77 -5.72 4.65 4.45
C VAL A 77 -6.30 3.71 5.50
N ARG A 78 -7.15 2.82 5.06
CA ARG A 78 -7.66 1.76 5.93
C ARG A 78 -7.82 0.49 5.11
N LEU A 79 -8.04 -0.62 5.77
CA LEU A 79 -8.23 -1.88 5.08
C LEU A 79 -9.67 -2.06 4.68
N LYS A 80 -9.85 -2.73 3.56
CA LYS A 80 -11.17 -3.04 3.05
C LYS A 80 -11.93 -3.96 3.98
N PHE A 81 -11.22 -4.88 4.64
CA PHE A 81 -11.87 -5.85 5.50
C PHE A 81 -11.66 -5.47 6.94
N ASN A 82 -12.64 -5.72 7.78
CA ASN A 82 -12.47 -5.45 9.19
C ASN A 82 -11.52 -6.47 9.79
N ARG A 83 -11.14 -6.24 11.02
CA ARG A 83 -10.12 -7.04 11.67
C ARG A 83 -10.43 -8.52 11.71
N ASN A 84 -11.66 -8.90 11.97
CA ASN A 84 -12.01 -10.31 12.00
C ASN A 84 -11.85 -10.96 10.66
N LYS A 85 -12.23 -10.28 9.62
CA LYS A 85 -12.12 -10.84 8.30
C LYS A 85 -10.67 -11.01 7.89
N ILE A 86 -9.82 -10.09 8.29
CA ILE A 86 -8.41 -10.19 8.00
C ILE A 86 -7.81 -11.41 8.67
N LEU A 87 -8.17 -11.66 9.90
CA LEU A 87 -7.68 -12.84 10.59
C LEU A 87 -8.07 -14.11 9.89
N LEU A 88 -9.29 -14.17 9.39
CA LEU A 88 -9.73 -15.36 8.66
C LEU A 88 -8.93 -15.56 7.39
N ILE A 89 -8.68 -14.48 6.68
CA ILE A 89 -7.92 -14.58 5.44
C ILE A 89 -6.50 -15.04 5.75
N GLU A 90 -5.90 -14.51 6.78
CA GLU A 90 -4.55 -14.92 7.15
C GLU A 90 -4.50 -16.39 7.53
N THR A 91 -5.52 -16.85 8.20
CA THR A 91 -5.57 -18.26 8.56
C THR A 91 -5.60 -19.15 7.33
N TRP A 92 -6.35 -18.74 6.34
CA TRP A 92 -6.46 -19.53 5.15
C TRP A 92 -5.16 -19.57 4.36
N GLU A 93 -4.44 -18.48 4.31
CA GLU A 93 -3.25 -18.44 3.52
C GLU A 93 -2.04 -18.54 4.38
N GLY A 94 -2.25 -18.85 5.60
CA GLY A 94 -1.24 -18.64 6.58
C GLY A 94 -0.07 -19.48 6.47
N GLU A 95 -0.20 -20.57 5.82
CA GLU A 95 0.94 -21.32 5.75
C GLU A 95 1.95 -20.61 5.00
N GLY A 96 1.58 -19.71 4.22
CA GLY A 96 2.52 -18.96 3.53
C GLY A 96 3.35 -18.15 4.40
N GLY A 97 2.96 -18.01 5.55
CA GLY A 97 3.77 -17.33 6.44
C GLY A 97 3.78 -15.90 6.27
N MET A 98 4.56 -15.31 7.06
CA MET A 98 4.68 -13.97 7.11
C MET A 98 5.49 -13.48 6.06
N PRO A 99 5.23 -12.38 5.62
CA PRO A 99 6.11 -11.69 4.79
C PRO A 99 7.30 -11.45 5.56
N ALA A 100 8.30 -11.87 5.13
CA ALA A 100 9.44 -11.74 5.81
C ALA A 100 9.91 -10.41 5.90
N ASP A 101 9.34 -9.54 5.62
CA ASP A 101 9.94 -8.46 5.50
C ASP A 101 9.91 -7.56 6.49
N ASP A 102 10.69 -7.15 6.85
CA ASP A 102 10.87 -6.30 7.81
C ASP A 102 11.07 -4.96 7.33
N ASP A 103 10.65 -4.63 6.27
CA ASP A 103 10.88 -3.40 5.71
C ASP A 103 9.98 -2.34 6.14
N VAL A 104 9.21 -2.51 7.07
CA VAL A 104 8.31 -1.47 7.49
C VAL A 104 9.00 -0.46 8.37
#